data_ab435710b968702d5567967466983aec
#
_entry.id   ab435710b968702d5567967466983aec
#
_cell.length_a   1.000
_cell.length_b   1.000
_cell.length_c   1.000
_cell.angle_alpha   90.00
_cell.angle_beta   90.00
_cell.angle_gamma   90.00
#
_symmetry.space_group_name_H-M   'P 1'
#
loop_
_entity.id
_entity.type
_entity.pdbx_description
1 polymer ?
#
loop_
_entity_poly.entity_id
_entity_poly.type
_entity_poly.pdbx_seq_one_letter_code
_entity_poly.pdbx_strand_id
1 'polypeptide(L)'
;MEITKDIRYIGVNDHDIDLFEGQYDVSENGMAYNSYVILGEKIAVADSVDGGFVDEWLGNLEAVLDGRTPDYLVVHHMEPDHSAGIAAFMERYPQAQIVASMGAFRMMVNYFGTDFPERKMVVKEGDVLDLGGHSLTFIGAPNVHWPEVIFSYESTDKVLFSADGFGKFGANDIEDPEGWACEARRYYFGIVGKFGKFVQAVLKKAADLDIQIICPLHGPVLTENLGYYLDTYNTWSSYQPEDEGITIAYASVYGHLKAAVEELASALEARGQKVSVFDLTRDDMAEAVEDAFRYDRLVLASITYQGEIFPCMSTFIHTLAEHAYQNRTVALVEAGSWAPAAAKVMTKELEGMKDITLTQNKVTVLGSLNEASRAQIEALADELSK
;
A
#
# COMPACT_ATOMS: atom_id res chain seq x y z
N MET A 1 7.85 -16.26 16.60
CA MET A 1 6.88 -17.25 16.04
C MET A 1 7.60 -18.19 15.09
N GLU A 2 7.23 -19.48 15.04
CA GLU A 2 7.76 -20.46 14.08
C GLU A 2 6.98 -20.37 12.77
N ILE A 3 7.68 -20.17 11.64
CA ILE A 3 7.10 -20.15 10.29
C ILE A 3 7.28 -21.53 9.67
N THR A 4 8.50 -22.03 9.66
CA THR A 4 8.85 -23.41 9.32
C THR A 4 9.75 -24.00 10.42
N LYS A 5 10.26 -25.20 10.23
CA LYS A 5 11.19 -25.82 11.18
C LYS A 5 12.43 -24.93 11.42
N ASP A 6 12.92 -24.26 10.36
CA ASP A 6 14.20 -23.55 10.41
C ASP A 6 14.06 -22.03 10.14
N ILE A 7 12.84 -21.53 9.86
CA ILE A 7 12.57 -20.11 9.67
C ILE A 7 11.70 -19.58 10.81
N ARG A 8 12.12 -18.45 11.41
CA ARG A 8 11.44 -17.81 12.54
C ARG A 8 11.15 -16.36 12.25
N TYR A 9 10.00 -15.90 12.70
CA TYR A 9 9.67 -14.49 12.79
C TYR A 9 10.30 -13.89 14.05
N ILE A 10 10.97 -12.77 13.91
CA ILE A 10 11.66 -12.03 14.97
C ILE A 10 11.34 -10.52 14.95
N GLY A 11 10.33 -10.10 14.17
CA GLY A 11 9.89 -8.72 14.09
C GLY A 11 9.20 -8.21 15.36
N VAL A 12 8.68 -7.00 15.28
CA VAL A 12 8.06 -6.26 16.39
C VAL A 12 6.72 -5.67 15.97
N ASN A 13 5.90 -5.27 16.94
CA ASN A 13 4.64 -4.55 16.72
C ASN A 13 4.71 -3.19 17.41
N ASP A 14 4.36 -2.13 16.70
CA ASP A 14 4.23 -0.77 17.21
C ASP A 14 2.74 -0.46 17.44
N HIS A 15 2.36 -0.33 18.71
CA HIS A 15 0.99 0.00 19.10
C HIS A 15 0.81 1.49 19.47
N ASP A 16 1.91 2.25 19.47
CA ASP A 16 1.92 3.65 19.89
C ASP A 16 1.95 4.63 18.69
N ILE A 17 2.18 4.11 17.49
CA ILE A 17 2.18 4.92 16.27
C ILE A 17 0.75 5.37 15.93
N ASP A 18 0.58 6.67 15.65
CA ASP A 18 -0.70 7.23 15.19
C ASP A 18 -0.77 7.36 13.66
N LEU A 19 0.32 7.82 13.02
CA LEU A 19 0.39 8.03 11.58
C LEU A 19 1.61 7.34 10.97
N PHE A 20 1.40 6.33 10.13
CA PHE A 20 2.47 5.76 9.32
C PHE A 20 2.86 6.73 8.20
N GLU A 21 4.17 6.92 7.97
CA GLU A 21 4.72 7.95 7.06
C GLU A 21 4.18 9.38 7.32
N GLY A 22 3.64 9.62 8.52
CA GLY A 22 3.07 10.92 8.89
C GLY A 22 1.77 11.29 8.18
N GLN A 23 1.11 10.32 7.51
CA GLN A 23 -0.11 10.58 6.74
C GLN A 23 -1.17 9.48 6.79
N TYR A 24 -0.80 8.23 7.03
CA TYR A 24 -1.76 7.11 7.08
C TYR A 24 -2.14 6.82 8.52
N ASP A 25 -3.39 7.06 8.89
CA ASP A 25 -3.89 6.78 10.24
C ASP A 25 -3.85 5.26 10.53
N VAL A 26 -3.05 4.89 11.50
CA VAL A 26 -2.92 3.51 12.02
C VAL A 26 -3.13 3.47 13.53
N SER A 27 -3.70 4.51 14.10
CA SER A 27 -3.87 4.68 15.55
C SER A 27 -4.70 3.58 16.23
N GLU A 28 -5.60 2.94 15.49
CA GLU A 28 -6.41 1.82 16.00
C GLU A 28 -5.73 0.46 15.82
N ASN A 29 -4.92 0.31 14.76
CA ASN A 29 -4.38 -0.99 14.33
C ASN A 29 -2.88 -1.13 14.59
N GLY A 30 -2.17 -0.03 14.86
CA GLY A 30 -0.71 -0.02 14.99
C GLY A 30 0.01 -0.39 13.68
N MET A 31 1.26 -0.83 13.80
CA MET A 31 2.08 -1.26 12.67
C MET A 31 2.97 -2.44 13.05
N ALA A 32 3.21 -3.36 12.13
CA ALA A 32 4.19 -4.43 12.30
C ALA A 32 5.44 -4.11 11.48
N TYR A 33 6.62 -4.26 12.08
CA TYR A 33 7.91 -4.23 11.38
C TYR A 33 8.49 -5.64 11.41
N ASN A 34 8.41 -6.32 10.29
CA ASN A 34 8.74 -7.72 10.20
C ASN A 34 10.23 -7.95 9.92
N SER A 35 10.79 -8.89 10.63
CA SER A 35 12.13 -9.42 10.40
C SER A 35 12.10 -10.93 10.60
N TYR A 36 12.99 -11.64 9.92
CA TYR A 36 13.01 -13.09 9.92
C TYR A 36 14.43 -13.61 10.11
N VAL A 37 14.54 -14.85 10.61
CA VAL A 37 15.83 -15.53 10.68
C VAL A 37 15.71 -16.94 10.09
N ILE A 38 16.69 -17.31 9.27
CA ILE A 38 16.84 -18.62 8.65
C ILE A 38 18.00 -19.33 9.36
N LEU A 39 17.68 -20.45 10.03
CA LEU A 39 18.58 -21.19 10.90
C LEU A 39 19.24 -22.38 10.16
N GLY A 40 19.90 -22.13 9.05
CA GLY A 40 20.69 -23.10 8.31
C GLY A 40 22.02 -23.49 9.01
N GLU A 41 22.95 -24.12 8.29
CA GLU A 41 24.33 -24.27 8.76
C GLU A 41 24.94 -22.89 8.98
N LYS A 42 24.73 -21.97 8.04
CA LYS A 42 24.90 -20.53 8.21
C LYS A 42 23.55 -19.88 8.51
N ILE A 43 23.58 -18.85 9.33
CA ILE A 43 22.38 -18.13 9.76
C ILE A 43 22.28 -16.82 9.00
N ALA A 44 21.12 -16.59 8.38
CA ALA A 44 20.78 -15.33 7.76
C ALA A 44 19.61 -14.65 8.47
N VAL A 45 19.76 -13.37 8.81
CA VAL A 45 18.69 -12.49 9.28
C VAL A 45 18.20 -11.68 8.09
N ALA A 46 16.89 -11.61 7.89
CA ALA A 46 16.25 -10.86 6.82
C ALA A 46 15.63 -9.57 7.38
N ASP A 47 16.18 -8.45 6.97
CA ASP A 47 15.88 -7.08 7.35
C ASP A 47 15.96 -6.79 8.87
N SER A 48 15.85 -5.54 9.23
CA SER A 48 15.74 -5.08 10.60
C SER A 48 14.37 -4.42 10.83
N VAL A 49 14.27 -3.52 11.78
CA VAL A 49 13.02 -2.87 12.20
C VAL A 49 13.24 -1.37 12.38
N ASP A 50 12.17 -0.64 12.68
CA ASP A 50 12.20 0.77 13.04
C ASP A 50 13.13 1.06 14.22
N GLY A 51 13.70 2.25 14.22
CA GLY A 51 14.70 2.69 15.21
C GLY A 51 14.25 2.64 16.66
N GLY A 52 12.95 2.79 16.93
CA GLY A 52 12.36 2.69 18.26
C GLY A 52 12.37 1.27 18.83
N PHE A 53 12.53 0.25 18.00
CA PHE A 53 12.36 -1.17 18.38
C PHE A 53 13.63 -2.01 18.22
N VAL A 54 14.77 -1.40 17.94
CA VAL A 54 16.04 -2.12 17.67
C VAL A 54 16.46 -3.03 18.82
N ASP A 55 16.33 -2.57 20.07
CA ASP A 55 16.71 -3.36 21.25
C ASP A 55 15.79 -4.58 21.44
N GLU A 56 14.48 -4.42 21.20
CA GLU A 56 13.51 -5.51 21.25
C GLU A 56 13.79 -6.53 20.16
N TRP A 57 14.01 -6.07 18.93
CA TRP A 57 14.34 -6.92 17.79
C TRP A 57 15.61 -7.74 18.02
N LEU A 58 16.69 -7.11 18.53
CA LEU A 58 17.92 -7.82 18.86
C LEU A 58 17.70 -8.85 19.97
N GLY A 59 16.84 -8.55 20.95
CA GLY A 59 16.43 -9.50 21.99
C GLY A 59 15.65 -10.69 21.40
N ASN A 60 14.72 -10.44 20.47
CA ASN A 60 13.98 -11.49 19.76
C ASN A 60 14.91 -12.39 18.95
N LEU A 61 15.91 -11.78 18.28
CA LEU A 61 16.91 -12.52 17.53
C LEU A 61 17.75 -13.41 18.48
N GLU A 62 18.26 -12.86 19.57
CA GLU A 62 19.08 -13.61 20.55
C GLU A 62 18.34 -14.82 21.14
N ALA A 63 17.04 -14.65 21.41
CA ALA A 63 16.21 -15.72 21.95
C ALA A 63 16.10 -16.93 21.01
N VAL A 64 16.13 -16.73 19.69
CA VAL A 64 16.02 -17.82 18.71
C VAL A 64 17.38 -18.36 18.25
N LEU A 65 18.47 -17.62 18.47
CA LEU A 65 19.83 -18.06 18.09
C LEU A 65 20.38 -19.17 18.99
N ASP A 66 19.88 -19.30 20.21
CA ASP A 66 20.34 -20.32 21.20
C ASP A 66 21.87 -20.39 21.30
N GLY A 67 22.52 -19.22 21.42
CA GLY A 67 23.96 -19.10 21.55
C GLY A 67 24.74 -19.19 20.23
N ARG A 68 24.09 -19.41 19.10
CA ARG A 68 24.70 -19.29 17.76
C ARG A 68 24.85 -17.82 17.39
N THR A 69 25.61 -17.54 16.34
CA THR A 69 25.81 -16.18 15.80
C THR A 69 25.39 -16.13 14.34
N PRO A 70 24.71 -15.05 13.89
CA PRO A 70 24.35 -14.90 12.50
C PRO A 70 25.58 -14.66 11.62
N ASP A 71 25.55 -15.23 10.42
CA ASP A 71 26.58 -15.05 9.39
C ASP A 71 26.24 -13.88 8.47
N TYR A 72 24.94 -13.64 8.25
CA TYR A 72 24.47 -12.67 7.28
C TYR A 72 23.30 -11.83 7.82
N LEU A 73 23.28 -10.55 7.41
CA LEU A 73 22.10 -9.71 7.40
C LEU A 73 21.73 -9.45 5.93
N VAL A 74 20.63 -10.00 5.49
CA VAL A 74 20.07 -9.77 4.15
C VAL A 74 19.17 -8.54 4.22
N VAL A 75 19.45 -7.51 3.44
CA VAL A 75 18.68 -6.27 3.41
C VAL A 75 17.92 -6.21 2.09
N HIS A 76 16.61 -6.39 2.17
CA HIS A 76 15.73 -6.33 1.01
C HIS A 76 15.34 -4.90 0.68
N HIS A 77 15.20 -4.04 1.74
CA HIS A 77 14.75 -2.67 1.62
C HIS A 77 15.49 -1.73 2.59
N MET A 78 15.66 -0.48 2.18
CA MET A 78 16.44 0.51 2.92
C MET A 78 15.62 1.60 3.59
N GLU A 79 14.30 1.51 3.56
CA GLU A 79 13.47 2.42 4.32
C GLU A 79 13.79 2.31 5.83
N PRO A 80 13.79 3.43 6.57
CA PRO A 80 14.27 3.43 7.97
C PRO A 80 13.57 2.45 8.90
N ASP A 81 12.30 2.14 8.66
CA ASP A 81 11.52 1.18 9.45
C ASP A 81 11.92 -0.30 9.22
N HIS A 82 12.79 -0.56 8.24
CA HIS A 82 13.40 -1.88 7.97
C HIS A 82 14.93 -1.85 8.05
N SER A 83 15.53 -0.68 8.13
CA SER A 83 16.98 -0.53 8.02
C SER A 83 17.65 0.14 9.23
N ALA A 84 16.89 0.75 10.14
CA ALA A 84 17.48 1.49 11.26
C ALA A 84 18.31 0.61 12.20
N GLY A 85 18.02 -0.67 12.31
CA GLY A 85 18.75 -1.62 13.12
C GLY A 85 20.08 -2.11 12.52
N ILE A 86 20.40 -1.82 11.25
CA ILE A 86 21.59 -2.36 10.56
C ILE A 86 22.89 -2.05 11.32
N ALA A 87 23.09 -0.80 11.73
CA ALA A 87 24.31 -0.42 12.41
C ALA A 87 24.48 -1.13 13.75
N ALA A 88 23.42 -1.24 14.55
CA ALA A 88 23.41 -1.94 15.83
C ALA A 88 23.67 -3.45 15.65
N PHE A 89 23.06 -4.07 14.64
CA PHE A 89 23.33 -5.46 14.29
C PHE A 89 24.80 -5.69 13.93
N MET A 90 25.37 -4.82 13.11
CA MET A 90 26.77 -4.92 12.67
C MET A 90 27.76 -4.68 13.80
N GLU A 91 27.41 -3.89 14.82
CA GLU A 91 28.19 -3.73 16.04
C GLU A 91 28.07 -4.99 16.94
N ARG A 92 26.85 -5.52 17.09
CA ARG A 92 26.54 -6.70 17.92
C ARG A 92 27.19 -7.98 17.38
N TYR A 93 27.21 -8.13 16.05
CA TYR A 93 27.73 -9.31 15.35
C TYR A 93 28.88 -8.93 14.37
N PRO A 94 30.09 -8.68 14.90
CA PRO A 94 31.19 -8.13 14.12
C PRO A 94 31.71 -9.06 13.00
N GLN A 95 31.38 -10.36 13.04
CA GLN A 95 31.75 -11.34 12.00
C GLN A 95 30.69 -11.42 10.86
N ALA A 96 29.50 -10.91 11.08
CA ALA A 96 28.41 -10.98 10.09
C ALA A 96 28.72 -10.10 8.87
N GLN A 97 28.21 -10.52 7.72
CA GLN A 97 28.24 -9.77 6.47
C GLN A 97 26.86 -9.24 6.11
N ILE A 98 26.78 -8.04 5.54
CA ILE A 98 25.56 -7.52 4.94
C ILE A 98 25.47 -8.03 3.50
N VAL A 99 24.30 -8.57 3.14
CA VAL A 99 23.96 -9.03 1.79
C VAL A 99 22.86 -8.14 1.25
N ALA A 100 23.14 -7.35 0.22
CA ALA A 100 22.17 -6.37 -0.30
C ALA A 100 22.47 -6.00 -1.76
N SER A 101 21.54 -5.28 -2.38
CA SER A 101 21.78 -4.66 -3.69
C SER A 101 22.85 -3.56 -3.62
N MET A 102 23.48 -3.25 -4.75
CA MET A 102 24.41 -2.12 -4.83
C MET A 102 23.69 -0.78 -4.51
N GLY A 103 22.40 -0.67 -4.82
CA GLY A 103 21.58 0.50 -4.47
C GLY A 103 21.49 0.69 -2.97
N ALA A 104 21.19 -0.39 -2.22
CA ALA A 104 21.12 -0.39 -0.77
C ALA A 104 22.45 0.05 -0.13
N PHE A 105 23.59 -0.47 -0.58
CA PHE A 105 24.89 -0.06 -0.07
C PHE A 105 25.19 1.44 -0.28
N ARG A 106 24.74 2.02 -1.40
CA ARG A 106 24.86 3.47 -1.62
C ARG A 106 23.99 4.27 -0.64
N MET A 107 22.80 3.76 -0.31
CA MET A 107 21.93 4.38 0.69
C MET A 107 22.49 4.26 2.11
N MET A 108 23.13 3.13 2.46
CA MET A 108 23.82 2.95 3.74
C MET A 108 24.88 4.02 3.99
N VAL A 109 25.61 4.46 2.96
CA VAL A 109 26.55 5.59 3.09
C VAL A 109 25.85 6.87 3.52
N ASN A 110 24.64 7.12 3.00
CA ASN A 110 23.86 8.30 3.36
C ASN A 110 23.29 8.22 4.77
N TYR A 111 22.82 7.04 5.19
CA TYR A 111 22.22 6.85 6.52
C TYR A 111 23.26 6.65 7.63
N PHE A 112 24.34 5.90 7.36
CA PHE A 112 25.28 5.45 8.39
C PHE A 112 26.70 6.01 8.22
N GLY A 113 26.96 6.74 7.12
CA GLY A 113 28.32 7.22 6.79
C GLY A 113 29.27 6.11 6.32
N THR A 114 28.79 4.88 6.14
CA THR A 114 29.56 3.72 5.74
C THR A 114 28.70 2.73 4.95
N ASP A 115 29.33 1.99 4.03
CA ASP A 115 28.74 0.82 3.37
C ASP A 115 29.35 -0.50 3.88
N PHE A 116 29.99 -0.47 5.05
CA PHE A 116 30.65 -1.61 5.69
C PHE A 116 31.60 -2.39 4.75
N PRO A 117 32.61 -1.74 4.14
CA PRO A 117 33.34 -2.25 2.97
C PRO A 117 33.98 -3.62 3.16
N GLU A 118 34.42 -3.94 4.39
CA GLU A 118 35.06 -5.23 4.73
C GLU A 118 34.05 -6.36 4.96
N ARG A 119 32.75 -6.02 5.07
CA ARG A 119 31.68 -6.94 5.47
C ARG A 119 30.46 -6.84 4.56
N LYS A 120 30.63 -6.40 3.32
CA LYS A 120 29.55 -6.30 2.35
C LYS A 120 29.64 -7.40 1.28
N MET A 121 28.48 -7.95 0.96
CA MET A 121 28.28 -8.86 -0.17
C MET A 121 27.21 -8.26 -1.09
N VAL A 122 27.61 -7.79 -2.25
CA VAL A 122 26.69 -7.23 -3.23
C VAL A 122 26.05 -8.36 -4.02
N VAL A 123 24.72 -8.34 -4.09
CA VAL A 123 23.92 -9.30 -4.86
C VAL A 123 23.06 -8.59 -5.91
N LYS A 124 22.67 -9.33 -6.93
CA LYS A 124 21.79 -8.91 -8.01
C LYS A 124 20.83 -10.05 -8.37
N GLU A 125 19.93 -9.77 -9.27
CA GLU A 125 18.99 -10.76 -9.79
C GLU A 125 19.69 -12.04 -10.27
N GLY A 126 19.21 -13.18 -9.79
CA GLY A 126 19.71 -14.52 -10.12
C GLY A 126 20.92 -14.98 -9.28
N ASP A 127 21.51 -14.13 -8.47
CA ASP A 127 22.55 -14.57 -7.53
C ASP A 127 21.95 -15.46 -6.44
N VAL A 128 22.73 -16.39 -5.90
CA VAL A 128 22.30 -17.33 -4.88
C VAL A 128 23.22 -17.26 -3.67
N LEU A 129 22.63 -17.14 -2.50
CA LEU A 129 23.32 -17.26 -1.21
C LEU A 129 23.05 -18.64 -0.62
N ASP A 130 24.09 -19.45 -0.51
CA ASP A 130 24.04 -20.78 0.11
C ASP A 130 24.25 -20.69 1.63
N LEU A 131 23.28 -21.20 2.39
CA LEU A 131 23.28 -21.23 3.86
C LEU A 131 23.55 -22.64 4.42
N GLY A 132 23.82 -23.62 3.54
CA GLY A 132 23.93 -25.03 3.95
C GLY A 132 22.57 -25.60 4.38
N GLY A 133 21.93 -26.32 3.49
CA GLY A 133 20.57 -26.84 3.65
C GLY A 133 19.46 -25.88 3.23
N HIS A 134 19.71 -24.58 3.19
CA HIS A 134 18.85 -23.52 2.68
C HIS A 134 19.61 -22.69 1.64
N SER A 135 18.88 -22.09 0.71
CA SER A 135 19.49 -21.14 -0.24
C SER A 135 18.50 -20.04 -0.60
N LEU A 136 19.03 -18.81 -0.71
CA LEU A 136 18.28 -17.64 -1.13
C LEU A 136 18.65 -17.28 -2.56
N THR A 137 17.69 -17.30 -3.48
CA THR A 137 17.85 -16.76 -4.83
C THR A 137 17.27 -15.36 -4.86
N PHE A 138 18.08 -14.37 -5.29
CA PHE A 138 17.69 -12.96 -5.31
C PHE A 138 16.93 -12.59 -6.58
N ILE A 139 15.88 -11.79 -6.42
CA ILE A 139 14.98 -11.32 -7.48
C ILE A 139 14.96 -9.80 -7.42
N GLY A 140 15.39 -9.13 -8.48
CA GLY A 140 15.32 -7.68 -8.55
C GLY A 140 13.86 -7.19 -8.57
N ALA A 141 13.52 -6.32 -7.63
CA ALA A 141 12.20 -5.70 -7.49
C ALA A 141 12.28 -4.15 -7.44
N PRO A 142 13.03 -3.50 -8.36
CA PRO A 142 13.24 -2.06 -8.30
C PRO A 142 11.91 -1.31 -8.41
N ASN A 143 11.75 -0.28 -7.56
CA ASN A 143 10.53 0.51 -7.40
C ASN A 143 9.29 -0.29 -6.92
N VAL A 144 9.54 -1.34 -6.15
CA VAL A 144 8.48 -1.99 -5.36
C VAL A 144 8.87 -1.88 -3.87
N HIS A 145 8.82 -0.67 -3.17
CA HIS A 145 8.45 0.56 -3.87
C HIS A 145 9.66 1.51 -4.09
N TRP A 146 10.84 1.26 -3.53
CA TRP A 146 12.08 2.02 -3.73
C TRP A 146 13.00 1.37 -4.78
N PRO A 147 13.97 2.15 -5.36
CA PRO A 147 14.75 1.68 -6.52
C PRO A 147 15.74 0.56 -6.21
N GLU A 148 16.15 0.38 -4.95
CA GLU A 148 17.15 -0.60 -4.51
C GLU A 148 16.55 -1.96 -4.13
N VAL A 149 15.22 -2.05 -4.02
CA VAL A 149 14.52 -3.22 -3.49
C VAL A 149 14.86 -4.49 -4.26
N ILE A 150 15.12 -5.53 -3.48
CA ILE A 150 15.25 -6.92 -3.94
C ILE A 150 14.30 -7.81 -3.14
N PHE A 151 13.81 -8.87 -3.74
CA PHE A 151 13.18 -9.99 -3.05
C PHE A 151 14.17 -11.15 -2.94
N SER A 152 13.88 -12.12 -2.09
CA SER A 152 14.60 -13.39 -2.11
C SER A 152 13.65 -14.56 -1.98
N TYR A 153 13.95 -15.63 -2.70
CA TYR A 153 13.23 -16.89 -2.66
C TYR A 153 14.08 -17.96 -2.00
N GLU A 154 13.59 -18.49 -0.88
CA GLU A 154 14.17 -19.62 -0.18
C GLU A 154 13.59 -20.91 -0.76
N SER A 155 14.44 -21.75 -1.32
CA SER A 155 14.01 -22.86 -2.17
C SER A 155 13.68 -24.15 -1.43
N THR A 156 14.11 -24.33 -0.17
CA THR A 156 13.90 -25.54 0.61
C THR A 156 12.49 -25.60 1.18
N ASP A 157 12.09 -24.54 1.86
CA ASP A 157 10.76 -24.38 2.45
C ASP A 157 9.81 -23.59 1.53
N LYS A 158 10.31 -23.10 0.37
CA LYS A 158 9.56 -22.40 -0.67
C LYS A 158 8.96 -21.06 -0.17
N VAL A 159 9.78 -20.30 0.50
CA VAL A 159 9.42 -19.03 1.13
C VAL A 159 9.88 -17.86 0.26
N LEU A 160 8.95 -16.94 -0.05
CA LEU A 160 9.25 -15.67 -0.68
C LEU A 160 9.35 -14.57 0.40
N PHE A 161 10.53 -13.95 0.54
CA PHE A 161 10.71 -12.70 1.27
C PHE A 161 10.49 -11.55 0.30
N SER A 162 9.41 -10.82 0.48
CA SER A 162 8.83 -9.94 -0.56
C SER A 162 8.99 -8.45 -0.28
N ALA A 163 9.91 -8.07 0.62
CA ALA A 163 10.00 -6.69 1.09
C ALA A 163 8.58 -6.17 1.43
N ASP A 164 8.20 -4.96 1.00
CA ASP A 164 6.87 -4.40 1.24
C ASP A 164 5.77 -5.02 0.37
N GLY A 165 6.14 -5.81 -0.61
CA GLY A 165 5.17 -6.55 -1.42
C GLY A 165 4.30 -7.46 -0.58
N PHE A 166 2.98 -7.40 -0.77
CA PHE A 166 1.96 -8.13 0.00
C PHE A 166 1.80 -7.68 1.46
N GLY A 167 2.44 -6.57 1.85
CA GLY A 167 2.27 -5.95 3.15
C GLY A 167 0.89 -5.31 3.35
N LYS A 168 0.58 -4.99 4.60
CA LYS A 168 -0.62 -4.26 4.99
C LYS A 168 -0.35 -3.43 6.24
N PHE A 169 -1.15 -2.41 6.47
CA PHE A 169 -1.19 -1.71 7.75
C PHE A 169 -1.70 -2.63 8.87
N GLY A 170 -1.28 -2.34 10.09
CA GLY A 170 -1.69 -3.02 11.30
C GLY A 170 -0.62 -3.91 11.93
N ALA A 171 -0.64 -3.96 13.26
CA ALA A 171 0.18 -4.86 14.06
C ALA A 171 -0.30 -6.31 13.92
N ASN A 172 0.63 -7.28 13.94
CA ASN A 172 0.31 -8.69 13.69
C ASN A 172 -0.45 -9.38 14.83
N ASP A 173 -0.55 -8.76 15.99
CA ASP A 173 -1.25 -9.26 17.19
C ASP A 173 -2.59 -8.56 17.43
N ILE A 174 -3.01 -7.67 16.52
CA ILE A 174 -4.35 -7.08 16.50
C ILE A 174 -5.21 -7.82 15.48
N GLU A 175 -6.42 -8.21 15.91
CA GLU A 175 -7.38 -8.87 15.03
C GLU A 175 -7.92 -7.88 13.98
N ASP A 176 -7.90 -8.28 12.73
CA ASP A 176 -8.47 -7.52 11.61
C ASP A 176 -9.78 -8.20 11.17
N PRO A 177 -10.95 -7.66 11.60
CA PRO A 177 -12.24 -8.27 11.30
C PRO A 177 -12.63 -8.16 9.82
N GLU A 178 -12.05 -7.22 9.06
CA GLU A 178 -12.31 -7.04 7.64
C GLU A 178 -11.41 -7.92 6.77
N GLY A 179 -10.39 -8.50 7.37
CA GLY A 179 -9.42 -9.37 6.73
C GLY A 179 -8.31 -8.59 5.99
N TRP A 180 -7.41 -9.34 5.38
CA TRP A 180 -6.18 -8.79 4.80
C TRP A 180 -6.42 -7.68 3.75
N ALA A 181 -7.46 -7.80 2.92
CA ALA A 181 -7.59 -6.97 1.72
C ALA A 181 -7.84 -5.48 1.99
N CYS A 182 -8.55 -5.11 3.05
CA CYS A 182 -8.87 -3.72 3.35
C CYS A 182 -7.59 -2.92 3.59
N GLU A 183 -6.88 -3.23 4.65
CA GLU A 183 -5.65 -2.54 5.03
C GLU A 183 -4.50 -2.77 4.02
N ALA A 184 -4.47 -3.92 3.33
CA ALA A 184 -3.50 -4.17 2.28
C ALA A 184 -3.76 -3.34 1.02
N ARG A 185 -5.02 -3.04 0.68
CA ARG A 185 -5.38 -2.17 -0.43
C ARG A 185 -5.01 -0.73 -0.12
N ARG A 186 -5.32 -0.26 1.11
CA ARG A 186 -4.95 1.07 1.59
C ARG A 186 -3.42 1.24 1.58
N TYR A 187 -2.68 0.25 2.09
CA TYR A 187 -1.22 0.20 2.01
C TYR A 187 -0.73 0.21 0.56
N TYR A 188 -1.26 -0.69 -0.29
CA TYR A 188 -0.82 -0.83 -1.67
C TYR A 188 -1.01 0.47 -2.46
N PHE A 189 -2.21 1.06 -2.47
CA PHE A 189 -2.46 2.27 -3.24
C PHE A 189 -1.83 3.51 -2.63
N GLY A 190 -1.60 3.56 -1.33
CA GLY A 190 -0.87 4.62 -0.68
C GLY A 190 0.64 4.58 -0.97
N ILE A 191 1.26 3.42 -0.91
CA ILE A 191 2.73 3.24 -0.91
C ILE A 191 3.24 2.73 -2.28
N VAL A 192 2.63 1.70 -2.83
CA VAL A 192 3.14 0.96 -4.00
C VAL A 192 2.44 1.32 -5.31
N GLY A 193 1.19 1.81 -5.26
CA GLY A 193 0.27 1.90 -6.41
C GLY A 193 0.79 2.64 -7.63
N LYS A 194 1.59 3.70 -7.45
CA LYS A 194 2.26 4.43 -8.54
C LYS A 194 3.10 3.52 -9.44
N PHE A 195 3.62 2.45 -8.89
CA PHE A 195 4.63 1.59 -9.51
C PHE A 195 4.08 0.29 -10.10
N GLY A 196 2.79 0.21 -10.40
CA GLY A 196 2.10 -1.01 -10.86
C GLY A 196 2.83 -1.78 -11.96
N LYS A 197 3.43 -1.11 -12.96
CA LYS A 197 4.22 -1.77 -14.00
C LYS A 197 5.44 -2.55 -13.47
N PHE A 198 6.04 -2.09 -12.36
CA PHE A 198 7.19 -2.77 -11.73
C PHE A 198 6.71 -3.97 -10.91
N VAL A 199 5.57 -3.82 -10.23
CA VAL A 199 4.89 -4.94 -9.55
C VAL A 199 4.55 -6.04 -10.56
N GLN A 200 3.95 -5.70 -11.72
CA GLN A 200 3.67 -6.64 -12.81
C GLN A 200 4.93 -7.38 -13.30
N ALA A 201 6.06 -6.67 -13.38
CA ALA A 201 7.33 -7.29 -13.77
C ALA A 201 7.84 -8.29 -12.73
N VAL A 202 7.69 -7.98 -11.44
CA VAL A 202 8.08 -8.89 -10.34
C VAL A 202 7.14 -10.08 -10.27
N LEU A 203 5.82 -9.89 -10.37
CA LEU A 203 4.85 -10.99 -10.41
C LEU A 203 5.15 -11.97 -11.55
N LYS A 204 5.52 -11.45 -12.72
CA LYS A 204 5.93 -12.29 -13.86
C LYS A 204 7.19 -13.11 -13.58
N LYS A 205 8.18 -12.55 -12.86
CA LYS A 205 9.40 -13.29 -12.46
C LYS A 205 9.08 -14.37 -11.42
N ALA A 206 8.15 -14.09 -10.50
CA ALA A 206 7.74 -15.01 -9.46
C ALA A 206 6.79 -16.12 -9.94
N ALA A 207 6.19 -15.98 -11.12
CA ALA A 207 5.17 -16.91 -11.64
C ALA A 207 5.68 -18.35 -11.84
N ASP A 208 6.98 -18.53 -12.08
CA ASP A 208 7.62 -19.85 -12.26
C ASP A 208 8.12 -20.46 -10.95
N LEU A 209 7.97 -19.75 -9.82
CA LEU A 209 8.41 -20.20 -8.49
C LEU A 209 7.28 -20.98 -7.80
N ASP A 210 7.64 -22.07 -7.15
CA ASP A 210 6.73 -22.83 -6.28
C ASP A 210 6.69 -22.20 -4.89
N ILE A 211 5.94 -21.07 -4.74
CA ILE A 211 5.82 -20.33 -3.50
C ILE A 211 4.75 -20.98 -2.62
N GLN A 212 5.10 -21.31 -1.38
CA GLN A 212 4.19 -21.88 -0.38
C GLN A 212 3.96 -20.93 0.80
N ILE A 213 4.86 -19.96 1.00
CA ILE A 213 4.80 -18.97 2.07
C ILE A 213 5.28 -17.63 1.52
N ILE A 214 4.62 -16.53 1.87
CA ILE A 214 5.08 -15.17 1.61
C ILE A 214 5.34 -14.49 2.95
N CYS A 215 6.54 -13.91 3.10
CA CYS A 215 7.01 -13.19 4.27
C CYS A 215 7.21 -11.71 3.91
N PRO A 216 6.19 -10.85 4.06
CA PRO A 216 6.29 -9.42 3.81
C PRO A 216 6.95 -8.69 4.98
N LEU A 217 7.40 -7.45 4.76
CA LEU A 217 7.98 -6.61 5.83
C LEU A 217 6.93 -5.95 6.73
N HIS A 218 5.65 -5.95 6.31
CA HIS A 218 4.51 -5.52 7.13
C HIS A 218 3.38 -6.53 7.07
N GLY A 219 2.59 -6.61 8.15
CA GLY A 219 1.43 -7.48 8.23
C GLY A 219 1.77 -8.98 8.39
N PRO A 220 0.80 -9.87 8.23
CA PRO A 220 0.95 -11.28 8.55
C PRO A 220 1.78 -12.06 7.53
N VAL A 221 2.42 -13.13 8.00
CA VAL A 221 2.97 -14.15 7.10
C VAL A 221 1.82 -14.89 6.40
N LEU A 222 1.88 -14.98 5.08
CA LEU A 222 0.83 -15.57 4.26
C LEU A 222 1.19 -17.03 3.93
N THR A 223 0.39 -17.98 4.41
CA THR A 223 0.66 -19.42 4.29
C THR A 223 -0.44 -20.20 3.58
N GLU A 224 -1.62 -19.60 3.42
CA GLU A 224 -2.78 -20.26 2.83
C GLU A 224 -3.36 -19.40 1.71
N ASN A 225 -3.99 -20.04 0.74
CA ASN A 225 -4.70 -19.37 -0.37
C ASN A 225 -3.84 -18.33 -1.12
N LEU A 226 -2.56 -18.61 -1.35
CA LEU A 226 -1.61 -17.65 -1.95
C LEU A 226 -2.07 -17.15 -3.33
N GLY A 227 -2.84 -17.94 -4.07
CA GLY A 227 -3.45 -17.53 -5.33
C GLY A 227 -4.29 -16.27 -5.20
N TYR A 228 -5.05 -16.14 -4.10
CA TYR A 228 -5.86 -14.94 -3.83
C TYR A 228 -5.00 -13.67 -3.72
N TYR A 229 -3.90 -13.71 -2.98
CA TYR A 229 -3.01 -12.55 -2.82
C TYR A 229 -2.31 -12.18 -4.12
N LEU A 230 -1.85 -13.18 -4.88
CA LEU A 230 -1.22 -12.98 -6.18
C LEU A 230 -2.18 -12.39 -7.22
N ASP A 231 -3.41 -12.91 -7.29
CA ASP A 231 -4.46 -12.43 -8.19
C ASP A 231 -4.90 -11.01 -7.83
N THR A 232 -5.02 -10.72 -6.53
CA THR A 232 -5.34 -9.38 -6.03
C THR A 232 -4.25 -8.37 -6.39
N TYR A 233 -2.98 -8.68 -6.14
CA TYR A 233 -1.85 -7.84 -6.54
C TYR A 233 -1.77 -7.66 -8.06
N ASN A 234 -2.09 -8.69 -8.84
CA ASN A 234 -2.17 -8.59 -10.30
C ASN A 234 -3.28 -7.63 -10.73
N THR A 235 -4.46 -7.67 -10.09
CA THR A 235 -5.59 -6.76 -10.33
C THR A 235 -5.19 -5.32 -10.01
N TRP A 236 -4.67 -5.06 -8.81
CA TRP A 236 -4.27 -3.73 -8.38
C TRP A 236 -3.17 -3.13 -9.26
N SER A 237 -2.12 -3.90 -9.53
CA SER A 237 -0.96 -3.43 -10.29
C SER A 237 -1.20 -3.28 -11.79
N SER A 238 -2.27 -3.88 -12.32
CA SER A 238 -2.78 -3.62 -13.66
C SER A 238 -3.83 -2.52 -13.73
N TYR A 239 -4.13 -1.89 -12.57
CA TYR A 239 -5.14 -0.83 -12.41
C TYR A 239 -6.55 -1.24 -12.84
N GLN A 240 -6.86 -2.52 -12.76
CA GLN A 240 -8.22 -3.01 -12.93
C GLN A 240 -9.03 -2.74 -11.65
N PRO A 241 -10.33 -2.44 -11.74
CA PRO A 241 -11.18 -2.42 -10.56
C PRO A 241 -11.23 -3.81 -9.94
N GLU A 242 -11.26 -3.85 -8.61
CA GLU A 242 -11.40 -5.10 -7.86
C GLU A 242 -12.86 -5.56 -7.84
N ASP A 243 -13.76 -4.59 -7.66
CA ASP A 243 -15.19 -4.79 -7.54
C ASP A 243 -16.00 -3.84 -8.46
N GLU A 244 -17.20 -4.25 -8.83
CA GLU A 244 -18.21 -3.33 -9.36
C GLU A 244 -18.84 -2.55 -8.21
N GLY A 245 -18.79 -1.22 -8.27
CA GLY A 245 -19.33 -0.33 -7.24
C GLY A 245 -19.05 1.13 -7.54
N ILE A 246 -19.42 1.99 -6.61
CA ILE A 246 -19.35 3.44 -6.78
C ILE A 246 -18.80 4.06 -5.50
N THR A 247 -17.65 4.73 -5.60
CA THR A 247 -17.17 5.60 -4.53
C THR A 247 -17.72 7.01 -4.77
N ILE A 248 -18.29 7.64 -3.75
CA ILE A 248 -18.69 9.04 -3.77
C ILE A 248 -17.81 9.81 -2.80
N ALA A 249 -16.91 10.63 -3.32
CA ALA A 249 -16.08 11.53 -2.52
C ALA A 249 -16.64 12.95 -2.63
N TYR A 250 -16.95 13.59 -1.48
CA TYR A 250 -17.54 14.92 -1.51
C TYR A 250 -16.93 15.90 -0.50
N ALA A 251 -17.07 17.20 -0.82
CA ALA A 251 -16.72 18.31 0.07
C ALA A 251 -17.87 19.30 0.14
N SER A 252 -18.58 19.35 1.27
CA SER A 252 -19.73 20.23 1.51
C SER A 252 -19.49 21.15 2.69
N VAL A 253 -19.90 22.44 2.58
CA VAL A 253 -19.72 23.44 3.65
C VAL A 253 -20.98 23.66 4.46
N TYR A 254 -22.13 23.90 3.78
CA TYR A 254 -23.42 24.21 4.44
C TYR A 254 -24.46 23.10 4.33
N GLY A 255 -24.04 21.89 3.91
CA GLY A 255 -24.89 20.71 3.84
C GLY A 255 -25.75 20.58 2.57
N HIS A 256 -25.86 21.59 1.71
CA HIS A 256 -26.70 21.50 0.51
C HIS A 256 -26.16 20.49 -0.53
N LEU A 257 -24.83 20.45 -0.70
CA LEU A 257 -24.21 19.44 -1.55
C LEU A 257 -24.27 18.05 -0.90
N LYS A 258 -24.06 17.97 0.43
CA LYS A 258 -24.22 16.71 1.18
C LYS A 258 -25.61 16.11 0.95
N ALA A 259 -26.67 16.91 1.06
CA ALA A 259 -28.04 16.43 0.81
C ALA A 259 -28.23 15.88 -0.63
N ALA A 260 -27.55 16.46 -1.63
CA ALA A 260 -27.60 15.95 -3.01
C ALA A 260 -26.83 14.62 -3.15
N VAL A 261 -25.71 14.50 -2.46
CA VAL A 261 -24.90 13.25 -2.40
C VAL A 261 -25.70 12.13 -1.73
N GLU A 262 -26.35 12.40 -0.59
CA GLU A 262 -27.18 11.44 0.14
C GLU A 262 -28.38 10.96 -0.73
N GLU A 263 -29.00 11.89 -1.49
CA GLU A 263 -30.10 11.54 -2.40
C GLU A 263 -29.58 10.70 -3.59
N LEU A 264 -28.39 11.02 -4.14
CA LEU A 264 -27.77 10.23 -5.21
C LEU A 264 -27.36 8.83 -4.70
N ALA A 265 -26.74 8.73 -3.53
CA ALA A 265 -26.36 7.45 -2.93
C ALA A 265 -27.59 6.55 -2.74
N SER A 266 -28.66 7.10 -2.16
CA SER A 266 -29.92 6.37 -1.98
C SER A 266 -30.54 5.92 -3.31
N ALA A 267 -30.46 6.76 -4.36
CA ALA A 267 -30.96 6.41 -5.68
C ALA A 267 -30.16 5.29 -6.35
N LEU A 268 -28.83 5.25 -6.13
CA LEU A 268 -27.94 4.19 -6.61
C LEU A 268 -28.16 2.87 -5.85
N GLU A 269 -28.25 2.94 -4.52
CA GLU A 269 -28.55 1.77 -3.67
C GLU A 269 -29.90 1.14 -4.01
N ALA A 270 -30.92 1.97 -4.28
CA ALA A 270 -32.24 1.51 -4.74
C ALA A 270 -32.19 0.77 -6.09
N ARG A 271 -31.13 1.00 -6.88
CA ARG A 271 -30.85 0.29 -8.13
C ARG A 271 -29.93 -0.92 -7.94
N GLY A 272 -29.61 -1.26 -6.68
CA GLY A 272 -28.78 -2.43 -6.33
C GLY A 272 -27.28 -2.20 -6.47
N GLN A 273 -26.82 -0.93 -6.58
CA GLN A 273 -25.40 -0.63 -6.64
C GLN A 273 -24.77 -0.68 -5.24
N LYS A 274 -23.51 -1.13 -5.16
CA LYS A 274 -22.67 -0.93 -3.97
C LYS A 274 -22.19 0.51 -3.96
N VAL A 275 -22.35 1.22 -2.85
CA VAL A 275 -21.97 2.63 -2.74
C VAL A 275 -21.20 2.86 -1.44
N SER A 276 -20.02 3.47 -1.55
CA SER A 276 -19.27 4.02 -0.42
C SER A 276 -19.29 5.55 -0.51
N VAL A 277 -19.47 6.24 0.61
CA VAL A 277 -19.59 7.70 0.64
C VAL A 277 -18.60 8.29 1.64
N PHE A 278 -17.75 9.20 1.19
CA PHE A 278 -16.72 9.86 1.99
C PHE A 278 -16.89 11.38 2.02
N ASP A 279 -16.99 11.94 3.22
CA ASP A 279 -16.90 13.37 3.46
C ASP A 279 -15.43 13.77 3.61
N LEU A 280 -14.79 14.21 2.54
CA LEU A 280 -13.37 14.60 2.54
C LEU A 280 -13.01 15.72 3.52
N THR A 281 -14.02 16.36 4.15
CA THR A 281 -13.80 17.33 5.23
C THR A 281 -13.72 16.70 6.62
N ARG A 282 -13.96 15.38 6.75
CA ARG A 282 -14.11 14.66 8.02
C ARG A 282 -13.43 13.30 8.04
N ASP A 283 -13.63 12.52 6.96
CA ASP A 283 -13.18 11.14 6.87
C ASP A 283 -11.70 11.08 6.46
N ASP A 284 -11.05 9.95 6.71
CA ASP A 284 -9.68 9.73 6.25
C ASP A 284 -9.65 9.71 4.72
N MET A 285 -8.79 10.55 4.16
CA MET A 285 -8.62 10.63 2.71
C MET A 285 -8.02 9.35 2.12
N ALA A 286 -7.19 8.63 2.87
CA ALA A 286 -6.59 7.39 2.42
C ALA A 286 -7.63 6.29 2.16
N GLU A 287 -8.68 6.23 3.00
CA GLU A 287 -9.83 5.34 2.81
C GLU A 287 -10.60 5.68 1.53
N ALA A 288 -10.83 6.97 1.29
CA ALA A 288 -11.50 7.42 0.07
C ALA A 288 -10.67 7.11 -1.19
N VAL A 289 -9.33 7.21 -1.10
CA VAL A 289 -8.42 6.86 -2.19
C VAL A 289 -8.46 5.37 -2.48
N GLU A 290 -8.35 4.53 -1.45
CA GLU A 290 -8.33 3.08 -1.64
C GLU A 290 -9.64 2.58 -2.27
N ASP A 291 -10.80 3.07 -1.82
CA ASP A 291 -12.11 2.72 -2.39
C ASP A 291 -12.29 3.26 -3.82
N ALA A 292 -11.72 4.43 -4.15
CA ALA A 292 -11.70 4.92 -5.52
C ALA A 292 -10.96 3.98 -6.47
N PHE A 293 -9.88 3.35 -6.00
CA PHE A 293 -9.17 2.31 -6.75
C PHE A 293 -9.88 0.96 -6.74
N ARG A 294 -10.60 0.63 -5.67
CA ARG A 294 -11.36 -0.62 -5.53
C ARG A 294 -12.48 -0.73 -6.54
N TYR A 295 -13.29 0.32 -6.66
CA TYR A 295 -14.49 0.32 -7.50
C TYR A 295 -14.22 0.84 -8.92
N ASP A 296 -15.10 0.45 -9.84
CA ASP A 296 -15.02 0.81 -11.26
C ASP A 296 -15.56 2.21 -11.56
N ARG A 297 -16.30 2.83 -10.61
CA ARG A 297 -16.94 4.14 -10.76
C ARG A 297 -16.66 5.06 -9.58
N LEU A 298 -16.42 6.34 -9.87
CA LEU A 298 -16.16 7.39 -8.90
C LEU A 298 -17.09 8.59 -9.15
N VAL A 299 -17.69 9.12 -8.09
CA VAL A 299 -18.40 10.40 -8.10
C VAL A 299 -17.59 11.43 -7.35
N LEU A 300 -17.19 12.51 -8.00
CA LEU A 300 -16.56 13.67 -7.39
C LEU A 300 -17.61 14.76 -7.17
N ALA A 301 -17.82 15.15 -5.91
CA ALA A 301 -18.82 16.14 -5.56
C ALA A 301 -18.18 17.30 -4.77
N SER A 302 -18.14 18.50 -5.38
CA SER A 302 -17.55 19.67 -4.76
C SER A 302 -18.41 20.93 -4.91
N ILE A 303 -18.34 21.78 -3.89
CA ILE A 303 -18.83 23.14 -4.01
C ILE A 303 -17.84 23.99 -4.82
N THR A 304 -18.38 25.02 -5.46
CA THR A 304 -17.54 26.12 -6.00
C THR A 304 -17.09 27.02 -4.85
N TYR A 305 -15.78 27.06 -4.63
CA TYR A 305 -15.16 27.82 -3.55
C TYR A 305 -14.10 28.77 -4.13
N GLN A 306 -14.30 30.09 -3.97
CA GLN A 306 -13.40 31.11 -4.53
C GLN A 306 -13.13 30.99 -6.03
N GLY A 307 -14.11 30.48 -6.78
CA GLY A 307 -13.99 30.23 -8.23
C GLY A 307 -13.33 28.90 -8.61
N GLU A 308 -12.84 28.16 -7.65
CA GLU A 308 -12.20 26.84 -7.76
C GLU A 308 -13.04 25.76 -7.05
N ILE A 309 -12.49 24.57 -6.81
CA ILE A 309 -13.08 23.53 -5.95
C ILE A 309 -12.62 23.67 -4.50
N PHE A 310 -13.28 22.98 -3.58
CA PHE A 310 -12.89 22.98 -2.18
C PHE A 310 -11.52 22.32 -1.98
N PRO A 311 -10.62 22.85 -1.10
CA PRO A 311 -9.22 22.41 -1.03
C PRO A 311 -9.00 20.91 -0.87
N CYS A 312 -9.76 20.23 0.02
CA CYS A 312 -9.60 18.78 0.19
C CYS A 312 -9.99 17.98 -1.07
N MET A 313 -10.93 18.46 -1.89
CA MET A 313 -11.25 17.81 -3.16
C MET A 313 -10.09 17.94 -4.16
N SER A 314 -9.43 19.09 -4.22
CA SER A 314 -8.24 19.25 -5.08
C SER A 314 -7.08 18.36 -4.60
N THR A 315 -6.87 18.25 -3.28
CA THR A 315 -5.90 17.33 -2.71
C THR A 315 -6.24 15.88 -3.07
N PHE A 316 -7.49 15.46 -2.93
CA PHE A 316 -7.94 14.12 -3.28
C PHE A 316 -7.67 13.77 -4.75
N ILE A 317 -8.07 14.65 -5.68
CA ILE A 317 -7.84 14.45 -7.12
C ILE A 317 -6.33 14.42 -7.43
N HIS A 318 -5.54 15.27 -6.78
CA HIS A 318 -4.09 15.29 -6.94
C HIS A 318 -3.47 13.97 -6.45
N THR A 319 -3.89 13.47 -5.29
CA THR A 319 -3.45 12.17 -4.75
C THR A 319 -3.77 11.03 -5.70
N LEU A 320 -4.98 10.99 -6.25
CA LEU A 320 -5.36 10.00 -7.27
C LEU A 320 -4.41 10.05 -8.49
N ALA A 321 -4.09 11.26 -8.97
CA ALA A 321 -3.18 11.45 -10.10
C ALA A 321 -1.75 10.97 -9.80
N GLU A 322 -1.24 11.26 -8.60
CA GLU A 322 0.10 10.85 -8.16
C GLU A 322 0.23 9.33 -8.06
N HIS A 323 -0.84 8.62 -7.68
CA HIS A 323 -0.91 7.15 -7.59
C HIS A 323 -1.35 6.49 -8.91
N ALA A 324 -1.34 7.25 -10.03
CA ALA A 324 -1.64 6.75 -11.36
C ALA A 324 -3.07 6.21 -11.53
N TYR A 325 -4.06 6.84 -10.88
CA TYR A 325 -5.47 6.51 -11.03
C TYR A 325 -5.89 6.50 -12.49
N GLN A 326 -6.51 5.42 -12.93
CA GLN A 326 -6.84 5.22 -14.33
C GLN A 326 -7.93 4.15 -14.52
N ASN A 327 -8.44 4.00 -15.75
CA ASN A 327 -9.36 2.94 -16.14
C ASN A 327 -10.65 2.95 -15.32
N ARG A 328 -11.25 4.14 -15.15
CA ARG A 328 -12.47 4.33 -14.34
C ARG A 328 -13.47 5.25 -15.02
N THR A 329 -14.76 5.04 -14.67
CA THR A 329 -15.82 5.99 -15.02
C THR A 329 -15.98 7.01 -13.90
N VAL A 330 -15.94 8.30 -14.23
CA VAL A 330 -16.04 9.38 -13.25
C VAL A 330 -17.25 10.27 -13.54
N ALA A 331 -18.06 10.52 -12.50
CA ALA A 331 -19.20 11.41 -12.53
C ALA A 331 -18.95 12.66 -11.68
N LEU A 332 -19.58 13.76 -12.05
CA LEU A 332 -19.38 15.05 -11.41
C LEU A 332 -20.69 15.59 -10.81
N VAL A 333 -20.61 16.02 -9.57
CA VAL A 333 -21.67 16.76 -8.86
C VAL A 333 -21.08 18.08 -8.38
N GLU A 334 -21.73 19.17 -8.72
CA GLU A 334 -21.28 20.51 -8.33
C GLU A 334 -22.38 21.30 -7.60
N ALA A 335 -21.96 22.21 -6.73
CA ALA A 335 -22.86 23.18 -6.13
C ALA A 335 -22.28 24.60 -6.19
N GLY A 336 -23.18 25.58 -6.33
CA GLY A 336 -22.88 26.99 -6.27
C GLY A 336 -24.16 27.82 -6.32
N SER A 337 -24.16 28.99 -5.66
CA SER A 337 -25.39 29.80 -5.56
C SER A 337 -25.64 30.66 -6.81
N TRP A 338 -24.58 31.12 -7.51
CA TRP A 338 -24.70 32.06 -8.65
C TRP A 338 -23.84 31.72 -9.87
N ALA A 339 -22.70 31.05 -9.69
CA ALA A 339 -21.76 30.73 -10.76
C ALA A 339 -21.03 29.40 -10.47
N PRO A 340 -21.72 28.25 -10.56
CA PRO A 340 -21.10 26.97 -10.33
C PRO A 340 -19.98 26.73 -11.37
N ALA A 341 -18.78 26.40 -10.89
CA ALA A 341 -17.60 26.15 -11.70
C ALA A 341 -16.87 24.88 -11.32
N ALA A 342 -17.27 24.22 -10.22
CA ALA A 342 -16.56 23.08 -9.66
C ALA A 342 -16.44 21.93 -10.65
N ALA A 343 -17.48 21.59 -11.38
CA ALA A 343 -17.43 20.52 -12.39
C ALA A 343 -16.40 20.80 -13.49
N LYS A 344 -16.29 22.05 -13.94
CA LYS A 344 -15.30 22.47 -14.94
C LYS A 344 -13.87 22.33 -14.39
N VAL A 345 -13.65 22.72 -13.14
CA VAL A 345 -12.33 22.61 -12.49
C VAL A 345 -11.96 21.15 -12.30
N MET A 346 -12.86 20.32 -11.76
CA MET A 346 -12.63 18.88 -11.60
C MET A 346 -12.34 18.20 -12.95
N THR A 347 -13.10 18.53 -13.99
CA THR A 347 -12.81 18.01 -15.34
C THR A 347 -11.38 18.33 -15.78
N LYS A 348 -10.91 19.56 -15.54
CA LYS A 348 -9.55 19.97 -15.89
C LYS A 348 -8.49 19.25 -15.07
N GLU A 349 -8.72 19.01 -13.79
CA GLU A 349 -7.77 18.27 -12.93
C GLU A 349 -7.69 16.80 -13.33
N LEU A 350 -8.75 16.21 -13.87
CA LEU A 350 -8.76 14.87 -14.43
C LEU A 350 -8.07 14.75 -15.80
N GLU A 351 -7.84 15.89 -16.48
CA GLU A 351 -7.11 15.90 -17.75
C GLU A 351 -5.68 15.38 -17.54
N GLY A 352 -5.30 14.36 -18.26
CA GLY A 352 -3.98 13.73 -18.15
C GLY A 352 -3.98 12.43 -17.37
N MET A 353 -5.02 12.09 -16.63
CA MET A 353 -5.22 10.75 -16.12
C MET A 353 -5.61 9.80 -17.26
N LYS A 354 -5.00 8.63 -17.26
CA LYS A 354 -5.16 7.67 -18.34
C LYS A 354 -6.52 6.95 -18.27
N ASP A 355 -7.19 6.78 -19.40
CA ASP A 355 -8.40 5.96 -19.53
C ASP A 355 -9.52 6.32 -18.52
N ILE A 356 -9.70 7.63 -18.25
CA ILE A 356 -10.85 8.15 -17.49
C ILE A 356 -11.98 8.47 -18.45
N THR A 357 -13.16 7.91 -18.17
CA THR A 357 -14.39 8.19 -18.90
C THR A 357 -15.31 9.04 -18.04
N LEU A 358 -15.63 10.26 -18.48
CA LEU A 358 -16.63 11.09 -17.81
C LEU A 358 -18.04 10.68 -18.22
N THR A 359 -18.97 10.65 -17.27
CA THR A 359 -20.40 10.46 -17.54
C THR A 359 -20.96 11.62 -18.41
N GLN A 360 -22.01 11.33 -19.15
CA GLN A 360 -22.71 12.35 -19.94
C GLN A 360 -23.57 13.27 -19.06
N ASN A 361 -24.16 12.69 -18.03
CA ASN A 361 -24.96 13.42 -17.04
C ASN A 361 -24.06 13.93 -15.91
N LYS A 362 -24.38 15.13 -15.43
CA LYS A 362 -23.83 15.70 -14.20
C LYS A 362 -24.93 16.33 -13.37
N VAL A 363 -24.69 16.54 -12.10
CA VAL A 363 -25.62 17.23 -11.21
C VAL A 363 -25.10 18.63 -10.88
N THR A 364 -25.96 19.64 -11.04
CA THR A 364 -25.67 21.01 -10.62
C THR A 364 -26.72 21.48 -9.62
N VAL A 365 -26.27 21.76 -8.38
CA VAL A 365 -27.13 22.25 -7.30
C VAL A 365 -26.98 23.77 -7.19
N LEU A 366 -28.03 24.52 -7.58
CA LEU A 366 -28.07 25.97 -7.45
C LEU A 366 -28.70 26.36 -6.10
N GLY A 367 -27.82 26.57 -5.11
CA GLY A 367 -28.22 26.89 -3.74
C GLY A 367 -28.67 25.64 -2.96
N SER A 368 -29.85 25.11 -3.23
CA SER A 368 -30.41 23.91 -2.61
C SER A 368 -31.04 22.98 -3.63
N LEU A 369 -31.33 21.74 -3.23
CA LEU A 369 -32.06 20.78 -4.05
C LEU A 369 -33.41 21.33 -4.49
N ASN A 370 -33.71 21.12 -5.77
CA ASN A 370 -34.97 21.50 -6.40
C ASN A 370 -35.36 20.42 -7.42
N GLU A 371 -36.50 20.61 -8.09
CA GLU A 371 -37.00 19.64 -9.07
C GLU A 371 -36.00 19.37 -10.21
N ALA A 372 -35.30 20.40 -10.69
CA ALA A 372 -34.32 20.24 -11.77
C ALA A 372 -33.08 19.45 -11.32
N SER A 373 -32.54 19.74 -10.13
CA SER A 373 -31.39 18.99 -9.62
C SER A 373 -31.74 17.54 -9.25
N ARG A 374 -32.96 17.27 -8.78
CA ARG A 374 -33.44 15.91 -8.55
C ARG A 374 -33.57 15.13 -9.85
N ALA A 375 -34.10 15.73 -10.89
CA ALA A 375 -34.16 15.10 -12.22
C ALA A 375 -32.75 14.75 -12.75
N GLN A 376 -31.75 15.61 -12.49
CA GLN A 376 -30.36 15.33 -12.83
C GLN A 376 -29.77 14.18 -11.98
N ILE A 377 -30.10 14.09 -10.69
CA ILE A 377 -29.69 12.97 -9.81
C ILE A 377 -30.23 11.65 -10.36
N GLU A 378 -31.51 11.58 -10.69
CA GLU A 378 -32.12 10.39 -11.28
C GLU A 378 -31.46 9.97 -12.61
N ALA A 379 -31.22 10.94 -13.49
CA ALA A 379 -30.54 10.69 -14.78
C ALA A 379 -29.10 10.19 -14.60
N LEU A 380 -28.35 10.75 -13.63
CA LEU A 380 -27.01 10.31 -13.31
C LEU A 380 -27.00 8.91 -12.67
N ALA A 381 -27.96 8.65 -11.76
CA ALA A 381 -28.09 7.33 -11.14
C ALA A 381 -28.44 6.26 -12.18
N ASP A 382 -29.30 6.57 -13.15
CA ASP A 382 -29.63 5.66 -14.26
C ASP A 382 -28.42 5.39 -15.18
N GLU A 383 -27.52 6.38 -15.37
CA GLU A 383 -26.31 6.21 -16.17
C GLU A 383 -25.27 5.35 -15.42
N LEU A 384 -25.05 5.62 -14.14
CA LEU A 384 -24.11 4.90 -13.29
C LEU A 384 -24.56 3.48 -12.92
N SER A 385 -25.82 3.11 -13.21
CA SER A 385 -26.37 1.77 -12.89
C SER A 385 -26.38 0.83 -14.09
N LYS A 386 -25.82 1.23 -15.23
CA LYS A 386 -25.73 0.42 -16.45
C LYS A 386 -24.45 -0.38 -16.50
#